data_2b094211eb669d20f029a722f827c0e8
#
_entry.id   2b094211eb669d20f029a722f827c0e8
#
_cell.length_a   1.000
_cell.length_b   1.000
_cell.length_c   1.000
_cell.angle_alpha   90.00
_cell.angle_beta   90.00
_cell.angle_gamma   90.00
#
_symmetry.space_group_name_H-M   'P 1'
#
loop_
_entity.id
_entity.type
_entity.pdbx_description
1 polymer ?
#
loop_
_entity_poly.entity_id
_entity_poly.type
_entity_poly.pdbx_seq_one_letter_code
_entity_poly.pdbx_strand_id
1 'polypeptide(L)'
;MKKKSEHADKTIRHRSTFAILFYINRTKMRKDGTCQLLCKVSIDAEWEQIGTKVSVNPDIWNPEKGLANGRSANAVTVNRAIDELTEEITGHYNRIKNSLGFITAELVKNAVMGVGLKPLTLLALFREHNEDFRRRVGLDRIKETLDSYLRSYKHLSAFIKDKKGVEDVTLRSLDKNFYDDFELFLCKDCHMMPKTVHEHLALD
;
A
#
# COMPACT_ATOMS: atom_id res chain seq x y z
N MET A 1 -17.30 -11.50 47.67
CA MET A 1 -17.56 -11.76 46.25
C MET A 1 -17.10 -10.54 45.44
N LYS A 2 -15.93 -10.58 44.82
CA LYS A 2 -15.39 -9.48 43.97
C LYS A 2 -15.71 -9.84 42.54
N LYS A 3 -16.52 -8.99 41.85
CA LYS A 3 -16.81 -9.09 40.44
C LYS A 3 -15.55 -8.66 39.64
N LYS A 4 -14.98 -9.60 38.89
CA LYS A 4 -14.02 -9.32 37.83
C LYS A 4 -14.76 -8.60 36.69
N SER A 5 -14.35 -7.38 36.37
CA SER A 5 -14.75 -6.68 35.15
C SER A 5 -13.88 -7.23 34.01
N GLU A 6 -14.49 -7.99 33.12
CA GLU A 6 -13.91 -8.32 31.81
C GLU A 6 -13.90 -7.05 30.97
N HIS A 7 -12.71 -6.50 30.73
CA HIS A 7 -12.49 -5.54 29.66
C HIS A 7 -12.45 -6.34 28.35
N ALA A 8 -13.57 -6.38 27.66
CA ALA A 8 -13.61 -6.83 26.27
C ALA A 8 -12.87 -5.81 25.43
N ASP A 9 -11.71 -6.19 24.93
CA ASP A 9 -10.95 -5.47 23.91
C ASP A 9 -11.81 -5.36 22.65
N LYS A 10 -12.44 -4.21 22.47
CA LYS A 10 -13.12 -3.86 21.22
C LYS A 10 -12.06 -3.51 20.18
N THR A 11 -11.50 -4.52 19.55
CA THR A 11 -10.74 -4.35 18.31
C THR A 11 -11.68 -3.71 17.29
N ILE A 12 -11.55 -2.41 17.09
CA ILE A 12 -12.26 -1.66 16.05
C ILE A 12 -11.69 -2.17 14.72
N ARG A 13 -12.37 -3.15 14.13
CA ARG A 13 -12.09 -3.60 12.76
C ARG A 13 -12.48 -2.43 11.84
N HIS A 14 -11.55 -1.59 11.49
CA HIS A 14 -11.71 -0.62 10.40
C HIS A 14 -12.03 -1.40 9.13
N ARG A 15 -13.31 -1.33 8.73
CA ARG A 15 -13.74 -1.94 7.47
C ARG A 15 -13.24 -1.05 6.36
N SER A 16 -12.13 -1.45 5.72
CA SER A 16 -11.59 -0.74 4.57
C SER A 16 -12.65 -0.60 3.47
N THR A 17 -12.85 0.62 3.00
CA THR A 17 -13.77 0.91 1.91
C THR A 17 -13.01 0.88 0.58
N PHE A 18 -13.58 0.21 -0.42
CA PHE A 18 -13.02 0.15 -1.77
C PHE A 18 -14.11 0.49 -2.77
N ALA A 19 -13.83 1.46 -3.63
CA ALA A 19 -14.77 1.89 -4.68
C ALA A 19 -14.03 2.24 -5.97
N ILE A 20 -14.66 1.89 -7.09
CA ILE A 20 -14.22 2.22 -8.44
C ILE A 20 -15.32 3.08 -9.08
N LEU A 21 -14.94 4.22 -9.62
CA LEU A 21 -15.85 5.15 -10.30
C LEU A 21 -15.30 5.50 -11.68
N PHE A 22 -16.09 5.26 -12.72
CA PHE A 22 -15.77 5.72 -14.07
C PHE A 22 -16.48 7.04 -14.37
N TYR A 23 -15.79 7.93 -15.07
CA TYR A 23 -16.32 9.24 -15.45
C TYR A 23 -15.59 9.80 -16.67
N ILE A 24 -16.20 10.80 -17.29
CA ILE A 24 -15.59 11.57 -18.39
C ILE A 24 -15.46 13.06 -17.98
N ASN A 25 -14.43 13.72 -18.48
CA ASN A 25 -14.29 15.16 -18.31
C ASN A 25 -14.68 15.89 -19.59
N ARG A 26 -15.89 16.44 -19.63
CA ARG A 26 -16.46 17.14 -20.78
C ARG A 26 -15.70 18.42 -21.13
N THR A 27 -14.99 19.03 -20.18
CA THR A 27 -14.17 20.23 -20.45
C THR A 27 -12.89 19.92 -21.23
N LYS A 28 -12.47 18.64 -21.25
CA LYS A 28 -11.30 18.14 -21.98
C LYS A 28 -11.70 17.29 -23.18
N MET A 29 -12.71 17.75 -23.93
CA MET A 29 -13.14 17.10 -25.16
C MET A 29 -12.04 17.17 -26.22
N ARG A 30 -11.83 16.07 -26.93
CA ARG A 30 -10.89 15.96 -28.04
C ARG A 30 -11.43 16.63 -29.30
N LYS A 31 -10.57 16.87 -30.30
CA LYS A 31 -10.95 17.45 -31.58
C LYS A 31 -11.99 16.62 -32.36
N ASP A 32 -12.04 15.32 -32.08
CA ASP A 32 -13.01 14.37 -32.68
C ASP A 32 -14.35 14.33 -31.95
N GLY A 33 -14.58 15.21 -30.97
CA GLY A 33 -15.80 15.27 -30.18
C GLY A 33 -15.91 14.21 -29.07
N THR A 34 -14.88 13.41 -28.84
CA THR A 34 -14.87 12.40 -27.78
C THR A 34 -14.19 12.90 -26.51
N CYS A 35 -14.51 12.27 -25.37
CA CYS A 35 -13.84 12.47 -24.10
C CYS A 35 -13.08 11.21 -23.69
N GLN A 36 -11.97 11.37 -22.98
CA GLN A 36 -11.29 10.23 -22.38
C GLN A 36 -12.10 9.68 -21.23
N LEU A 37 -12.26 8.36 -21.18
CA LEU A 37 -12.77 7.65 -20.00
C LEU A 37 -11.70 7.69 -18.92
N LEU A 38 -12.09 8.09 -17.72
CA LEU A 38 -11.23 8.16 -16.54
C LEU A 38 -11.80 7.23 -15.46
N CYS A 39 -10.92 6.64 -14.70
CA CYS A 39 -11.27 5.79 -13.56
C CYS A 39 -10.71 6.41 -12.28
N LYS A 40 -11.56 6.52 -11.25
CA LYS A 40 -11.16 6.91 -9.89
C LYS A 40 -11.23 5.67 -9.01
N VAL A 41 -10.12 5.30 -8.41
CA VAL A 41 -10.03 4.23 -7.41
C VAL A 41 -9.92 4.89 -6.05
N SER A 42 -10.84 4.58 -5.14
CA SER A 42 -10.87 5.10 -3.78
C SER A 42 -10.69 3.96 -2.78
N ILE A 43 -9.78 4.13 -1.83
CA ILE A 43 -9.54 3.20 -0.73
C ILE A 43 -9.46 4.03 0.54
N ASP A 44 -10.37 3.77 1.47
CA ASP A 44 -10.57 4.57 2.68
C ASP A 44 -10.76 6.06 2.34
N ALA A 45 -9.98 6.96 2.89
CA ALA A 45 -10.05 8.40 2.60
C ALA A 45 -9.19 8.86 1.42
N GLU A 46 -8.42 7.96 0.81
CA GLU A 46 -7.50 8.26 -0.29
C GLU A 46 -8.07 7.82 -1.64
N TRP A 47 -7.69 8.52 -2.69
CA TRP A 47 -8.08 8.15 -4.04
C TRP A 47 -6.99 8.47 -5.06
N GLU A 48 -6.99 7.71 -6.14
CA GLU A 48 -6.12 7.91 -7.29
C GLU A 48 -6.90 7.87 -8.59
N GLN A 49 -6.41 8.63 -9.57
CA GLN A 49 -6.98 8.65 -10.92
C GLN A 49 -6.12 7.80 -11.86
N ILE A 50 -6.80 6.94 -12.63
CA ILE A 50 -6.23 6.15 -13.70
C ILE A 50 -6.81 6.66 -15.02
N GLY A 51 -5.93 7.11 -15.92
CA GLY A 51 -6.32 7.45 -17.30
C GLY A 51 -6.44 6.19 -18.13
N THR A 52 -7.62 5.96 -18.72
CA THR A 52 -7.80 4.85 -19.65
C THR A 52 -7.43 5.27 -21.08
N LYS A 53 -7.18 4.29 -21.95
CA LYS A 53 -6.97 4.56 -23.39
C LYS A 53 -8.30 4.63 -24.16
N VAL A 54 -9.41 4.53 -23.47
CA VAL A 54 -10.75 4.47 -24.06
C VAL A 54 -11.32 5.86 -24.27
N SER A 55 -11.93 6.10 -25.42
CA SER A 55 -12.64 7.33 -25.75
C SER A 55 -14.15 7.09 -25.78
N VAL A 56 -14.89 8.03 -25.24
CA VAL A 56 -16.35 7.96 -25.09
C VAL A 56 -16.99 9.15 -25.79
N ASN A 57 -18.05 8.90 -26.57
CA ASN A 57 -18.92 9.99 -27.01
C ASN A 57 -19.71 10.50 -25.79
N PRO A 58 -19.57 11.80 -25.41
CA PRO A 58 -20.22 12.35 -24.23
C PRO A 58 -21.77 12.29 -24.30
N ASP A 59 -22.38 12.20 -25.49
CA ASP A 59 -23.83 12.14 -25.66
C ASP A 59 -24.44 10.82 -25.19
N ILE A 60 -23.67 9.72 -25.24
CA ILE A 60 -24.12 8.42 -24.77
C ILE A 60 -23.69 8.13 -23.31
N TRP A 61 -22.93 9.00 -22.69
CA TRP A 61 -22.42 8.79 -21.34
C TRP A 61 -23.49 9.05 -20.28
N ASN A 62 -23.74 8.08 -19.42
CA ASN A 62 -24.58 8.21 -18.24
C ASN A 62 -23.71 8.34 -16.96
N PRO A 63 -23.63 9.55 -16.38
CA PRO A 63 -22.78 9.78 -15.20
C PRO A 63 -23.30 9.10 -13.93
N GLU A 64 -24.62 8.86 -13.81
CA GLU A 64 -25.21 8.22 -12.64
C GLU A 64 -24.87 6.71 -12.59
N LYS A 65 -24.86 6.08 -13.77
CA LYS A 65 -24.53 4.65 -13.90
C LYS A 65 -23.03 4.41 -14.08
N GLY A 66 -22.26 5.43 -14.45
CA GLY A 66 -20.86 5.28 -14.84
C GLY A 66 -20.66 4.40 -16.07
N LEU A 67 -21.64 4.38 -17.00
CA LEU A 67 -21.69 3.52 -18.18
C LEU A 67 -22.16 4.31 -19.42
N ALA A 68 -21.87 3.79 -20.60
CA ALA A 68 -22.43 4.30 -21.85
C ALA A 68 -23.82 3.71 -22.12
N ASN A 69 -24.79 4.57 -22.44
CA ASN A 69 -26.16 4.17 -22.80
C ASN A 69 -26.25 3.65 -24.24
N GLY A 70 -27.25 2.77 -24.47
CA GLY A 70 -27.57 2.27 -25.79
C GLY A 70 -26.80 1.02 -26.21
N ARG A 71 -26.92 0.66 -27.49
CA ARG A 71 -26.35 -0.55 -28.10
C ARG A 71 -25.46 -0.23 -29.29
N SER A 72 -25.00 1.02 -29.43
CA SER A 72 -24.06 1.39 -30.46
C SER A 72 -22.72 0.66 -30.28
N ALA A 73 -21.95 0.49 -31.35
CA ALA A 73 -20.63 -0.13 -31.27
C ALA A 73 -19.72 0.58 -30.26
N ASN A 74 -19.79 1.91 -30.18
CA ASN A 74 -19.04 2.69 -29.18
C ASN A 74 -19.51 2.38 -27.75
N ALA A 75 -20.83 2.32 -27.49
CA ALA A 75 -21.37 1.99 -26.17
C ALA A 75 -20.92 0.59 -25.71
N VAL A 76 -21.00 -0.40 -26.60
CA VAL A 76 -20.58 -1.78 -26.31
C VAL A 76 -19.07 -1.83 -25.99
N THR A 77 -18.24 -1.18 -26.80
CA THR A 77 -16.78 -1.14 -26.59
C THR A 77 -16.42 -0.46 -25.27
N VAL A 78 -17.07 0.67 -24.95
CA VAL A 78 -16.84 1.40 -23.70
C VAL A 78 -17.22 0.56 -22.48
N ASN A 79 -18.42 -0.03 -22.49
CA ASN A 79 -18.91 -0.82 -21.36
C ASN A 79 -18.08 -2.07 -21.14
N ARG A 80 -17.65 -2.75 -22.22
CA ARG A 80 -16.73 -3.88 -22.13
C ARG A 80 -15.39 -3.47 -21.51
N ALA A 81 -14.83 -2.33 -21.91
CA ALA A 81 -13.58 -1.84 -21.34
C ALA A 81 -13.73 -1.47 -19.85
N ILE A 82 -14.91 -1.00 -19.43
CA ILE A 82 -15.22 -0.74 -18.02
C ILE A 82 -15.22 -2.06 -17.23
N ASP A 83 -15.85 -3.10 -17.76
CA ASP A 83 -15.90 -4.41 -17.11
C ASP A 83 -14.48 -5.00 -16.98
N GLU A 84 -13.70 -5.02 -18.07
CA GLU A 84 -12.31 -5.51 -18.08
C GLU A 84 -11.43 -4.76 -17.08
N LEU A 85 -11.51 -3.42 -17.04
CA LEU A 85 -10.74 -2.60 -16.09
C LEU A 85 -11.20 -2.81 -14.65
N THR A 86 -12.48 -3.02 -14.41
CA THR A 86 -13.02 -3.31 -13.08
C THR A 86 -12.49 -4.63 -12.55
N GLU A 87 -12.45 -5.67 -13.39
CA GLU A 87 -11.89 -6.97 -13.03
C GLU A 87 -10.38 -6.87 -12.78
N GLU A 88 -9.64 -6.17 -13.61
CA GLU A 88 -8.20 -5.95 -13.45
C GLU A 88 -7.88 -5.22 -12.15
N ILE A 89 -8.55 -4.08 -11.87
CA ILE A 89 -8.38 -3.28 -10.66
C ILE A 89 -8.72 -4.11 -9.42
N THR A 90 -9.83 -4.84 -9.45
CA THR A 90 -10.27 -5.69 -8.34
C THR A 90 -9.30 -6.85 -8.10
N GLY A 91 -8.77 -7.44 -9.17
CA GLY A 91 -7.76 -8.49 -9.11
C GLY A 91 -6.47 -7.99 -8.45
N HIS A 92 -5.99 -6.80 -8.84
CA HIS A 92 -4.83 -6.16 -8.19
C HIS A 92 -5.10 -5.81 -6.73
N TYR A 93 -6.28 -5.25 -6.42
CA TYR A 93 -6.69 -4.95 -5.06
C TYR A 93 -6.60 -6.19 -4.16
N ASN A 94 -7.22 -7.30 -4.57
CA ASN A 94 -7.22 -8.54 -3.79
C ASN A 94 -5.82 -9.13 -3.65
N ARG A 95 -5.03 -9.14 -4.72
CA ARG A 95 -3.65 -9.67 -4.71
C ARG A 95 -2.76 -8.89 -3.76
N ILE A 96 -2.79 -7.56 -3.83
CA ILE A 96 -1.98 -6.68 -2.98
C ILE A 96 -2.41 -6.81 -1.52
N LYS A 97 -3.72 -6.77 -1.25
CA LYS A 97 -4.26 -6.91 0.09
C LYS A 97 -3.85 -8.23 0.75
N ASN A 98 -3.90 -9.33 -0.01
CA ASN A 98 -3.53 -10.66 0.50
C ASN A 98 -2.02 -10.82 0.70
N SER A 99 -1.19 -10.18 -0.14
CA SER A 99 0.27 -10.32 -0.06
C SER A 99 0.91 -9.38 0.95
N LEU A 100 0.38 -8.15 1.10
CA LEU A 100 0.97 -7.13 1.97
C LEU A 100 0.20 -6.91 3.28
N GLY A 101 -1.03 -7.42 3.39
CA GLY A 101 -1.90 -7.21 4.56
C GLY A 101 -2.49 -5.78 4.65
N PHE A 102 -2.10 -4.88 3.76
CA PHE A 102 -2.61 -3.51 3.65
C PHE A 102 -2.73 -3.12 2.17
N ILE A 103 -3.43 -2.01 1.90
CA ILE A 103 -3.62 -1.54 0.53
C ILE A 103 -3.84 -0.03 0.51
N THR A 104 -3.34 0.64 -0.54
CA THR A 104 -3.58 2.06 -0.83
C THR A 104 -4.04 2.23 -2.28
N ALA A 105 -4.72 3.34 -2.57
CA ALA A 105 -5.16 3.65 -3.94
C ALA A 105 -3.96 3.79 -4.90
N GLU A 106 -2.84 4.31 -4.41
CA GLU A 106 -1.59 4.44 -5.17
C GLU A 106 -1.00 3.07 -5.56
N LEU A 107 -0.98 2.10 -4.64
CA LEU A 107 -0.48 0.75 -4.93
C LEU A 107 -1.31 0.07 -6.02
N VAL A 108 -2.63 0.22 -5.97
CA VAL A 108 -3.52 -0.34 -7.01
C VAL A 108 -3.28 0.35 -8.35
N LYS A 109 -3.20 1.69 -8.39
CA LYS A 109 -2.88 2.44 -9.61
C LYS A 109 -1.55 2.00 -10.21
N ASN A 110 -0.49 1.92 -9.39
CA ASN A 110 0.83 1.52 -9.85
C ASN A 110 0.82 0.10 -10.43
N ALA A 111 0.06 -0.83 -9.84
CA ALA A 111 -0.08 -2.17 -10.35
C ALA A 111 -0.79 -2.21 -11.71
N VAL A 112 -1.90 -1.47 -11.86
CA VAL A 112 -2.64 -1.35 -13.14
C VAL A 112 -1.79 -0.69 -14.22
N MET A 113 -0.96 0.30 -13.85
CA MET A 113 -0.07 1.01 -14.78
C MET A 113 1.19 0.20 -15.13
N GLY A 114 1.38 -1.01 -14.57
CA GLY A 114 2.58 -1.82 -14.75
C GLY A 114 3.83 -1.21 -14.12
N VAL A 115 3.66 -0.18 -13.30
CA VAL A 115 4.74 0.37 -12.48
C VAL A 115 4.96 -0.62 -11.35
N GLY A 116 6.15 -1.22 -11.29
CA GLY A 116 6.48 -2.22 -10.27
C GLY A 116 6.13 -1.68 -8.88
N LEU A 117 5.38 -2.48 -8.12
CA LEU A 117 5.08 -2.18 -6.73
C LEU A 117 6.42 -2.13 -5.98
N LYS A 118 6.93 -0.94 -5.71
CA LYS A 118 7.86 -0.70 -4.62
C LYS A 118 7.02 -0.12 -3.47
N PRO A 119 6.38 -0.95 -2.65
CA PRO A 119 5.76 -0.42 -1.45
C PRO A 119 6.89 0.15 -0.60
N LEU A 120 6.68 1.37 -0.10
CA LEU A 120 7.52 1.94 0.94
C LEU A 120 7.26 1.15 2.24
N THR A 121 7.81 -0.05 2.28
CA THR A 121 7.76 -0.93 3.45
C THR A 121 9.04 -0.77 4.26
N LEU A 122 8.94 -1.03 5.54
CA LEU A 122 10.03 -0.80 6.49
C LEU A 122 11.28 -1.60 6.14
N LEU A 123 11.12 -2.91 5.89
CA LEU A 123 12.26 -3.79 5.57
C LEU A 123 12.83 -3.51 4.18
N ALA A 124 11.98 -3.13 3.20
CA ALA A 124 12.47 -2.76 1.87
C ALA A 124 13.35 -1.50 1.93
N LEU A 125 12.91 -0.46 2.65
CA LEU A 125 13.70 0.76 2.83
C LEU A 125 14.97 0.50 3.65
N PHE A 126 14.89 -0.28 4.71
CA PHE A 126 16.05 -0.59 5.52
C PHE A 126 17.08 -1.39 4.72
N ARG A 127 16.64 -2.31 3.86
CA ARG A 127 17.52 -3.03 2.94
C ARG A 127 18.19 -2.10 1.93
N GLU A 128 17.44 -1.17 1.34
CA GLU A 128 17.99 -0.16 0.42
C GLU A 128 19.04 0.71 1.13
N HIS A 129 18.74 1.19 2.33
CA HIS A 129 19.69 1.91 3.18
C HIS A 129 20.97 1.12 3.41
N ASN A 130 20.86 -0.16 3.78
CA ASN A 130 22.02 -1.02 4.03
C ASN A 130 22.88 -1.24 2.77
N GLU A 131 22.26 -1.35 1.60
CA GLU A 131 22.98 -1.46 0.34
C GLU A 131 23.71 -0.17 -0.02
N ASP A 132 23.09 0.99 0.16
CA ASP A 132 23.72 2.28 -0.07
C ASP A 132 24.86 2.52 0.93
N PHE A 133 24.66 2.18 2.20
CA PHE A 133 25.69 2.26 3.22
C PHE A 133 26.89 1.34 2.88
N ARG A 134 26.63 0.10 2.42
CA ARG A 134 27.65 -0.87 2.01
C ARG A 134 28.54 -0.34 0.89
N ARG A 135 27.97 0.37 -0.09
CA ARG A 135 28.73 0.96 -1.21
C ARG A 135 29.68 2.06 -0.76
N ARG A 136 29.45 2.65 0.43
CA ARG A 136 30.24 3.73 1.00
C ARG A 136 31.27 3.26 2.04
N VAL A 137 31.25 1.98 2.42
CA VAL A 137 32.23 1.40 3.34
C VAL A 137 33.62 1.49 2.72
N GLY A 138 34.58 2.05 3.49
CA GLY A 138 35.95 2.30 3.03
C GLY A 138 36.12 3.64 2.31
N LEU A 139 35.07 4.39 2.07
CA LEU A 139 35.12 5.78 1.57
C LEU A 139 34.90 6.76 2.72
N ASP A 140 33.72 6.80 3.28
CA ASP A 140 33.30 7.71 4.37
C ASP A 140 32.48 6.98 5.45
N ARG A 141 32.35 5.66 5.36
CA ARG A 141 31.62 4.78 6.28
C ARG A 141 32.51 3.64 6.76
N ILE A 142 32.28 3.20 7.99
CA ILE A 142 33.02 2.10 8.61
C ILE A 142 32.21 0.82 8.60
N LYS A 143 32.89 -0.32 8.52
CA LYS A 143 32.28 -1.64 8.43
C LYS A 143 31.47 -2.01 9.67
N GLU A 144 31.95 -1.63 10.85
CA GLU A 144 31.33 -1.93 12.14
C GLU A 144 29.93 -1.35 12.25
N THR A 145 29.70 -0.16 11.68
CA THR A 145 28.37 0.46 11.60
C THR A 145 27.44 -0.33 10.66
N LEU A 146 27.95 -0.76 9.48
CA LEU A 146 27.19 -1.62 8.59
C LEU A 146 26.78 -2.93 9.28
N ASP A 147 27.71 -3.57 10.00
CA ASP A 147 27.42 -4.81 10.71
C ASP A 147 26.36 -4.60 11.82
N SER A 148 26.32 -3.42 12.44
CA SER A 148 25.26 -3.04 13.38
C SER A 148 23.90 -2.91 12.69
N TYR A 149 23.81 -2.20 11.56
CA TYR A 149 22.59 -2.08 10.78
C TYR A 149 22.07 -3.43 10.27
N LEU A 150 22.95 -4.31 9.82
CA LEU A 150 22.58 -5.65 9.38
C LEU A 150 22.01 -6.50 10.53
N ARG A 151 22.54 -6.37 11.75
CA ARG A 151 21.98 -7.02 12.95
C ARG A 151 20.60 -6.48 13.28
N SER A 152 20.44 -5.14 13.29
CA SER A 152 19.14 -4.49 13.52
C SER A 152 18.10 -4.92 12.50
N TYR A 153 18.46 -4.97 11.21
CA TYR A 153 17.60 -5.48 10.15
C TYR A 153 17.14 -6.92 10.42
N LYS A 154 18.05 -7.80 10.82
CA LYS A 154 17.74 -9.20 11.14
C LYS A 154 16.75 -9.33 12.29
N HIS A 155 16.93 -8.56 13.37
CA HIS A 155 16.01 -8.58 14.51
C HIS A 155 14.65 -8.00 14.15
N LEU A 156 14.61 -6.92 13.39
CA LEU A 156 13.36 -6.30 12.93
C LEU A 156 12.57 -7.24 12.01
N SER A 157 13.25 -7.92 11.08
CA SER A 157 12.64 -8.91 10.19
C SER A 157 12.06 -10.10 10.98
N ALA A 158 12.79 -10.61 11.97
CA ALA A 158 12.30 -11.67 12.85
C ALA A 158 11.08 -11.22 13.64
N PHE A 159 11.11 -10.03 14.23
CA PHE A 159 9.97 -9.45 14.95
C PHE A 159 8.71 -9.34 14.09
N ILE A 160 8.84 -8.77 12.90
CA ILE A 160 7.70 -8.61 11.97
C ILE A 160 7.11 -9.96 11.63
N LYS A 161 7.94 -10.94 11.31
CA LYS A 161 7.50 -12.29 10.98
C LYS A 161 6.84 -12.99 12.15
N ASP A 162 7.47 -12.99 13.34
CA ASP A 162 7.04 -13.78 14.49
C ASP A 162 5.84 -13.15 15.22
N LYS A 163 5.80 -11.81 15.35
CA LYS A 163 4.77 -11.11 16.12
C LYS A 163 3.63 -10.55 15.27
N LYS A 164 3.89 -10.20 14.01
CA LYS A 164 2.86 -9.64 13.11
C LYS A 164 2.38 -10.65 12.07
N GLY A 165 3.09 -11.77 11.86
CA GLY A 165 2.71 -12.83 10.92
C GLY A 165 2.76 -12.42 9.45
N VAL A 166 3.52 -11.36 9.12
CA VAL A 166 3.67 -10.82 7.75
C VAL A 166 5.15 -10.75 7.37
N GLU A 167 5.44 -10.67 6.06
CA GLU A 167 6.83 -10.59 5.59
C GLU A 167 7.41 -9.17 5.71
N ASP A 168 6.59 -8.13 5.70
CA ASP A 168 7.01 -6.73 5.85
C ASP A 168 5.81 -5.86 6.28
N VAL A 169 6.06 -4.64 6.74
CA VAL A 169 5.05 -3.68 7.17
C VAL A 169 5.24 -2.34 6.47
N THR A 170 4.14 -1.60 6.25
CA THR A 170 4.25 -0.24 5.71
C THR A 170 4.77 0.74 6.73
N LEU A 171 5.41 1.81 6.26
CA LEU A 171 5.77 2.93 7.13
C LEU A 171 4.55 3.57 7.82
N ARG A 172 3.38 3.57 7.17
CA ARG A 172 2.14 4.11 7.75
C ARG A 172 1.58 3.29 8.91
N SER A 173 1.91 2.00 8.99
CA SER A 173 1.49 1.13 10.09
C SER A 173 2.40 1.20 11.32
N LEU A 174 3.47 1.99 11.25
CA LEU A 174 4.36 2.22 12.37
C LEU A 174 3.74 3.22 13.33
N ASP A 175 3.31 2.73 14.46
CA ASP A 175 2.79 3.50 15.56
C ASP A 175 3.63 3.29 16.82
N LYS A 176 3.26 3.96 17.89
CA LYS A 176 3.94 3.79 19.19
C LYS A 176 3.89 2.34 19.67
N ASN A 177 2.77 1.63 19.43
CA ASN A 177 2.62 0.25 19.86
C ASN A 177 3.60 -0.68 19.12
N PHE A 178 3.84 -0.41 17.82
CA PHE A 178 4.85 -1.16 17.05
C PHE A 178 6.24 -1.01 17.68
N TYR A 179 6.59 0.21 18.08
CA TYR A 179 7.87 0.50 18.72
C TYR A 179 7.98 -0.20 20.07
N ASP A 180 6.98 -0.06 20.94
CA ASP A 180 6.95 -0.66 22.28
C ASP A 180 6.98 -2.21 22.20
N ASP A 181 6.26 -2.81 21.23
CA ASP A 181 6.28 -4.25 20.97
C ASP A 181 7.67 -4.73 20.49
N PHE A 182 8.33 -3.94 19.64
CA PHE A 182 9.67 -4.29 19.15
C PHE A 182 10.72 -4.20 20.24
N GLU A 183 10.68 -3.16 21.08
CA GLU A 183 11.54 -3.05 22.27
C GLU A 183 11.38 -4.24 23.18
N LEU A 184 10.12 -4.65 23.47
CA LEU A 184 9.82 -5.80 24.29
C LEU A 184 10.35 -7.11 23.70
N PHE A 185 10.24 -7.28 22.38
CA PHE A 185 10.79 -8.43 21.65
C PHE A 185 12.33 -8.49 21.78
N LEU A 186 13.02 -7.36 21.61
CA LEU A 186 14.48 -7.31 21.77
C LEU A 186 14.92 -7.71 23.19
N CYS A 187 14.20 -7.21 24.21
CA CYS A 187 14.53 -7.54 25.60
C CYS A 187 14.19 -9.00 25.96
N LYS A 188 13.01 -9.49 25.61
CA LYS A 188 12.50 -10.80 26.07
C LYS A 188 12.90 -11.96 25.17
N ASP A 189 12.71 -11.81 23.85
CA ASP A 189 12.93 -12.89 22.90
C ASP A 189 14.39 -12.95 22.44
N CYS A 190 15.06 -11.78 22.33
CA CYS A 190 16.47 -11.70 21.96
C CYS A 190 17.44 -11.59 23.16
N HIS A 191 16.90 -11.50 24.40
CA HIS A 191 17.68 -11.40 25.65
C HIS A 191 18.71 -10.24 25.64
N MET A 192 18.38 -9.13 25.01
CA MET A 192 19.26 -7.97 24.94
C MET A 192 19.16 -7.12 26.21
N MET A 193 20.32 -6.57 26.61
CA MET A 193 20.37 -5.59 27.70
C MET A 193 19.70 -4.27 27.27
N PRO A 194 19.01 -3.55 28.17
CA PRO A 194 18.32 -2.29 27.83
C PRO A 194 19.20 -1.25 27.11
N LYS A 195 20.48 -1.16 27.48
CA LYS A 195 21.45 -0.26 26.83
C LYS A 195 21.63 -0.63 25.35
N THR A 196 21.80 -1.91 25.04
CA THR A 196 21.96 -2.42 23.68
C THR A 196 20.68 -2.24 22.85
N VAL A 197 19.50 -2.41 23.49
CA VAL A 197 18.21 -2.15 22.84
C VAL A 197 18.11 -0.69 22.42
N HIS A 198 18.50 0.23 23.29
CA HIS A 198 18.46 1.66 22.98
C HIS A 198 19.40 2.02 21.79
N GLU A 199 20.56 1.37 21.68
CA GLU A 199 21.49 1.53 20.54
C GLU A 199 20.89 0.98 19.23
N HIS A 200 20.02 -0.05 19.28
CA HIS A 200 19.32 -0.58 18.10
C HIS A 200 18.12 0.26 17.67
N LEU A 201 17.53 1.02 18.59
CA LEU A 201 16.38 1.86 18.35
C LEU A 201 16.74 3.32 18.02
N ALA A 202 17.88 3.80 18.50
CA ALA A 202 18.44 5.11 18.15
C ALA A 202 19.19 4.97 16.79
N LEU A 203 18.41 4.91 15.71
CA LEU A 203 18.94 5.09 14.36
C LEU A 203 18.99 6.60 14.11
N ASP A 204 20.17 7.20 14.28
CA ASP A 204 20.45 8.58 13.88
C ASP A 204 20.34 8.76 12.34
#